data_bc1507c300a293852e5db0601fda1501
#
_entry.id   bc1507c300a293852e5db0601fda1501
#
_cell.length_a   1.000
_cell.length_b   1.000
_cell.length_c   1.000
_cell.angle_alpha   90.00
_cell.angle_beta   90.00
_cell.angle_gamma   90.00
#
_symmetry.space_group_name_H-M   'P 1'
#
loop_
_entity.id
_entity.type
_entity.pdbx_description
1 polymer ?
#
loop_
_entity_poly.entity_id
_entity_poly.type
_entity_poly.pdbx_seq_one_letter_code
_entity_poly.pdbx_strand_id
1 'polypeptide(L)'
;AVILLIVGLFVKNIKLIINLSILVLLIAIVLVFMQSIQTVFNNSLVIDEFSKVIKVLILMGSLSAIVMYHSSRKDLNIDLFEFPILILLATIGMMIMVSANDLIAIFIGLELQSLTLYVLAALNRNHLASSEAGLKYFLLGALSSGLLLFGLSYIYGFTGNTNLNLISTTVTSGNIGLIIGIVFVCSGIAFKVSAVPFHMWTPDVYEGAPTPVTAFFALAPKVAALALAVRFLVVGFGDISFDWQQIIIFLSLASMIFAAFAAIAQKNIKRLMAYSSIGHVGYALIGLACGTAQGISSLIIYLTIYLAMNIGVFAFILSMKNKGDYFENISDLAGLYKTHPYYSLLITIFMFSLAGIPPLAGFFGKFYIFIAAIESNLMLLAIVGILASVISAFYYLRVIKVIYFDENKNSFEGFNSRSLNILINPSAFLILAFCVYPVPLIAISNYAAGSFF
;
A
#
# COMPACT_ATOMS: atom_id res chain seq x y z
N ALA A 1 0.70 -3.59 21.87
CA ALA A 1 1.84 -2.72 21.53
C ALA A 1 2.50 -2.17 22.81
N VAL A 2 1.78 -1.39 23.65
CA VAL A 2 2.36 -0.75 24.87
C VAL A 2 2.95 -1.77 25.85
N ILE A 3 2.25 -2.87 26.13
CA ILE A 3 2.75 -3.94 27.00
C ILE A 3 4.04 -4.55 26.41
N LEU A 4 4.09 -4.78 25.11
CA LEU A 4 5.28 -5.31 24.44
C LEU A 4 6.45 -4.30 24.48
N LEU A 5 6.17 -2.99 24.45
CA LEU A 5 7.19 -1.97 24.63
C LEU A 5 7.82 -2.05 26.01
N ILE A 6 7.01 -2.14 27.07
CA ILE A 6 7.48 -2.24 28.44
C ILE A 6 8.28 -3.54 28.63
N VAL A 7 7.75 -4.67 28.15
CA VAL A 7 8.46 -5.97 28.21
C VAL A 7 9.79 -5.91 27.47
N GLY A 8 9.84 -5.24 26.32
CA GLY A 8 11.05 -5.10 25.50
C GLY A 8 12.19 -4.36 26.20
N LEU A 9 11.90 -3.45 27.13
CA LEU A 9 12.93 -2.76 27.91
C LEU A 9 13.67 -3.72 28.90
N PHE A 10 12.96 -4.73 29.39
CA PHE A 10 13.50 -5.66 30.39
C PHE A 10 13.99 -6.97 29.77
N VAL A 11 13.42 -7.40 28.66
CA VAL A 11 13.72 -8.69 28.00
C VAL A 11 14.69 -8.47 26.85
N LYS A 12 15.94 -8.95 27.01
CA LYS A 12 16.98 -8.85 25.96
C LYS A 12 16.74 -9.78 24.74
N ASN A 13 15.68 -10.58 24.73
CA ASN A 13 15.42 -11.55 23.66
C ASN A 13 14.48 -10.97 22.59
N ILE A 14 15.05 -10.34 21.57
CA ILE A 14 14.30 -9.73 20.46
C ILE A 14 13.45 -10.75 19.71
N LYS A 15 13.90 -12.02 19.58
CA LYS A 15 13.10 -13.06 18.93
C LYS A 15 11.75 -13.29 19.62
N LEU A 16 11.73 -13.22 20.97
CA LEU A 16 10.48 -13.35 21.74
C LEU A 16 9.50 -12.22 21.38
N ILE A 17 9.98 -10.97 21.31
CA ILE A 17 9.13 -9.82 20.97
C ILE A 17 8.59 -9.94 19.55
N ILE A 18 9.41 -10.37 18.59
CA ILE A 18 8.98 -10.62 17.21
C ILE A 18 7.87 -11.70 17.19
N ASN A 19 8.09 -12.83 17.85
CA ASN A 19 7.12 -13.93 17.87
C ASN A 19 5.80 -13.53 18.54
N LEU A 20 5.87 -12.79 19.65
CA LEU A 20 4.68 -12.24 20.31
C LEU A 20 3.95 -11.23 19.42
N SER A 21 4.66 -10.39 18.68
CA SER A 21 4.05 -9.45 17.74
C SER A 21 3.35 -10.17 16.57
N ILE A 22 3.96 -11.22 16.04
CA ILE A 22 3.33 -12.09 15.03
C ILE A 22 2.06 -12.73 15.60
N LEU A 23 2.13 -13.28 16.83
CA LEU A 23 0.97 -13.89 17.49
C LEU A 23 -0.16 -12.88 17.69
N VAL A 24 0.14 -11.64 18.12
CA VAL A 24 -0.85 -10.57 18.28
C VAL A 24 -1.53 -10.25 16.95
N LEU A 25 -0.78 -10.16 15.84
CA LEU A 25 -1.38 -9.91 14.52
C LEU A 25 -2.26 -11.07 14.06
N LEU A 26 -1.85 -12.32 14.29
CA LEU A 26 -2.68 -13.49 13.96
C LEU A 26 -3.98 -13.53 14.78
N ILE A 27 -3.90 -13.26 16.09
CA ILE A 27 -5.09 -13.14 16.94
C ILE A 27 -5.98 -11.99 16.44
N ALA A 28 -5.39 -10.84 16.06
CA ALA A 28 -6.15 -9.72 15.53
C ALA A 28 -6.91 -10.07 14.25
N ILE A 29 -6.32 -10.87 13.34
CA ILE A 29 -7.03 -11.38 12.13
C ILE A 29 -8.26 -12.19 12.55
N VAL A 30 -8.11 -13.13 13.48
CA VAL A 30 -9.25 -13.95 13.96
C VAL A 30 -10.33 -13.08 14.58
N LEU A 31 -9.94 -12.11 15.43
CA LEU A 31 -10.88 -11.21 16.09
C LEU A 31 -11.64 -10.32 15.09
N VAL A 32 -11.01 -9.88 13.98
CA VAL A 32 -11.69 -9.10 12.93
C VAL A 32 -12.82 -9.90 12.30
N PHE A 33 -12.62 -11.20 12.04
CA PHE A 33 -13.71 -12.07 11.52
C PHE A 33 -14.85 -12.28 12.51
N MET A 34 -14.56 -12.26 13.82
CA MET A 34 -15.57 -12.47 14.86
C MET A 34 -16.38 -11.19 15.19
N GLN A 35 -15.96 -10.02 14.71
CA GLN A 35 -16.67 -8.76 14.99
C GLN A 35 -18.04 -8.74 14.31
N SER A 36 -19.08 -8.31 15.07
CA SER A 36 -20.39 -7.97 14.52
C SER A 36 -20.35 -6.61 13.80
N ILE A 37 -21.23 -6.43 12.82
CA ILE A 37 -21.45 -5.13 12.19
C ILE A 37 -22.11 -4.20 13.23
N GLN A 38 -21.45 -3.09 13.54
CA GLN A 38 -21.94 -2.12 14.52
C GLN A 38 -21.18 -0.80 14.42
N THR A 39 -21.75 0.23 15.00
CA THR A 39 -21.08 1.49 15.26
C THR A 39 -20.64 1.57 16.73
N VAL A 40 -19.48 2.13 16.98
CA VAL A 40 -18.92 2.26 18.32
C VAL A 40 -18.40 3.69 18.58
N PHE A 41 -18.18 4.05 19.83
CA PHE A 41 -17.70 5.37 20.24
C PHE A 41 -18.58 6.52 19.71
N ASN A 42 -19.88 6.49 20.02
CA ASN A 42 -20.84 7.50 19.56
C ASN A 42 -20.84 7.70 18.05
N ASN A 43 -20.82 6.61 17.28
CA ASN A 43 -20.75 6.57 15.81
C ASN A 43 -19.46 7.15 15.22
N SER A 44 -18.40 7.37 16.00
CA SER A 44 -17.11 7.83 15.46
C SER A 44 -16.36 6.74 14.70
N LEU A 45 -16.65 5.46 15.00
CA LEU A 45 -16.08 4.31 14.30
C LEU A 45 -17.19 3.37 13.82
N VAL A 46 -17.05 2.86 12.59
CA VAL A 46 -17.96 1.90 11.96
C VAL A 46 -17.23 0.58 11.68
N ILE A 47 -17.84 -0.53 12.09
CA ILE A 47 -17.43 -1.88 11.76
C ILE A 47 -18.43 -2.40 10.73
N ASP A 48 -18.03 -2.43 9.49
CA ASP A 48 -18.77 -2.95 8.34
C ASP A 48 -17.93 -3.97 7.57
N GLU A 49 -18.51 -4.62 6.58
CA GLU A 49 -17.80 -5.65 5.82
C GLU A 49 -16.62 -5.10 5.03
N PHE A 50 -16.71 -3.86 4.54
CA PHE A 50 -15.58 -3.19 3.90
C PHE A 50 -14.41 -3.02 4.88
N SER A 51 -14.66 -2.50 6.08
CA SER A 51 -13.60 -2.31 7.07
C SER A 51 -12.97 -3.63 7.51
N LYS A 52 -13.76 -4.72 7.62
CA LYS A 52 -13.23 -6.05 7.96
C LYS A 52 -12.25 -6.56 6.91
N VAL A 53 -12.66 -6.53 5.63
CA VAL A 53 -11.80 -6.99 4.52
C VAL A 53 -10.51 -6.18 4.46
N ILE A 54 -10.60 -4.87 4.51
CA ILE A 54 -9.41 -3.99 4.47
C ILE A 54 -8.51 -4.19 5.69
N LYS A 55 -9.07 -4.35 6.91
CA LYS A 55 -8.29 -4.66 8.12
C LYS A 55 -7.50 -5.96 7.98
N VAL A 56 -8.10 -6.99 7.37
CA VAL A 56 -7.40 -8.25 7.11
C VAL A 56 -6.21 -8.02 6.17
N LEU A 57 -6.38 -7.24 5.08
CA LEU A 57 -5.29 -6.91 4.17
C LEU A 57 -4.16 -6.12 4.87
N ILE A 58 -4.50 -5.16 5.72
CA ILE A 58 -3.54 -4.40 6.52
C ILE A 58 -2.77 -5.32 7.46
N LEU A 59 -3.45 -6.20 8.17
CA LEU A 59 -2.84 -7.16 9.10
C LEU A 59 -1.90 -8.13 8.38
N MET A 60 -2.28 -8.62 7.19
CA MET A 60 -1.41 -9.46 6.35
C MET A 60 -0.17 -8.71 5.87
N GLY A 61 -0.31 -7.44 5.45
CA GLY A 61 0.82 -6.60 5.08
C GLY A 61 1.78 -6.32 6.25
N SER A 62 1.23 -6.07 7.44
CA SER A 62 2.02 -5.84 8.67
C SER A 62 2.74 -7.12 9.13
N LEU A 63 2.05 -8.27 9.06
CA LEU A 63 2.62 -9.58 9.36
C LEU A 63 3.81 -9.89 8.44
N SER A 64 3.64 -9.69 7.13
CA SER A 64 4.69 -9.95 6.16
C SER A 64 5.92 -9.07 6.39
N ALA A 65 5.74 -7.80 6.76
CA ALA A 65 6.84 -6.89 7.09
C ALA A 65 7.63 -7.36 8.34
N ILE A 66 6.94 -7.84 9.39
CA ILE A 66 7.62 -8.39 10.59
C ILE A 66 8.39 -9.67 10.23
N VAL A 67 7.84 -10.54 9.38
CA VAL A 67 8.53 -11.77 8.93
C VAL A 67 9.77 -11.42 8.09
N MET A 68 9.67 -10.43 7.19
CA MET A 68 10.82 -9.92 6.43
C MET A 68 11.90 -9.35 7.34
N TYR A 69 11.50 -8.54 8.33
CA TYR A 69 12.42 -8.01 9.33
C TYR A 69 13.12 -9.12 10.12
N HIS A 70 12.37 -10.13 10.56
CA HIS A 70 12.95 -11.27 11.30
C HIS A 70 14.10 -11.94 10.53
N SER A 71 13.96 -12.05 9.21
CA SER A 71 14.95 -12.67 8.34
C SER A 71 16.21 -11.82 8.11
N SER A 72 16.08 -10.50 8.08
CA SER A 72 17.12 -9.58 7.60
C SER A 72 17.77 -8.70 8.68
N ARG A 73 17.19 -8.62 9.88
CA ARG A 73 17.57 -7.68 10.95
C ARG A 73 19.04 -7.68 11.32
N LYS A 74 19.66 -8.87 11.37
CA LYS A 74 21.09 -9.03 11.75
C LYS A 74 22.01 -8.53 10.64
N ASP A 75 21.71 -8.91 9.40
CA ASP A 75 22.54 -8.56 8.25
C ASP A 75 22.48 -7.06 7.96
N LEU A 76 21.32 -6.43 8.19
CA LEU A 76 21.13 -4.98 8.04
C LEU A 76 21.57 -4.16 9.24
N ASN A 77 22.09 -4.78 10.31
CA ASN A 77 22.46 -4.13 11.57
C ASN A 77 21.32 -3.29 12.20
N ILE A 78 20.08 -3.76 12.06
CA ILE A 78 18.86 -3.13 12.61
C ILE A 78 18.20 -4.05 13.66
N ASP A 79 18.98 -4.72 14.48
CA ASP A 79 18.47 -5.68 15.49
C ASP A 79 17.87 -4.93 16.70
N LEU A 80 16.71 -4.28 16.47
CA LEU A 80 16.02 -3.39 17.39
C LEU A 80 14.65 -3.97 17.77
N PHE A 81 14.36 -4.09 19.07
CA PHE A 81 13.07 -4.60 19.54
C PHE A 81 11.91 -3.62 19.27
N GLU A 82 12.21 -2.37 19.01
CA GLU A 82 11.26 -1.31 18.70
C GLU A 82 10.59 -1.49 17.33
N PHE A 83 11.27 -2.14 16.38
CA PHE A 83 10.73 -2.32 15.02
C PHE A 83 9.34 -2.99 14.98
N PRO A 84 9.15 -4.21 15.53
CA PRO A 84 7.84 -4.85 15.52
C PRO A 84 6.79 -4.05 16.30
N ILE A 85 7.18 -3.30 17.33
CA ILE A 85 6.27 -2.46 18.12
C ILE A 85 5.78 -1.26 17.29
N LEU A 86 6.67 -0.61 16.55
CA LEU A 86 6.32 0.47 15.63
C LEU A 86 5.37 -0.03 14.53
N ILE A 87 5.61 -1.22 13.97
CA ILE A 87 4.66 -1.84 13.03
C ILE A 87 3.29 -2.03 13.68
N LEU A 88 3.21 -2.52 14.91
CA LEU A 88 1.94 -2.69 15.62
C LEU A 88 1.23 -1.36 15.86
N LEU A 89 1.95 -0.29 16.24
CA LEU A 89 1.38 1.05 16.43
C LEU A 89 0.85 1.63 15.12
N ALA A 90 1.63 1.51 14.03
CA ALA A 90 1.17 1.91 12.71
C ALA A 90 -0.08 1.12 12.29
N THR A 91 -0.12 -0.18 12.57
CA THR A 91 -1.27 -1.04 12.25
C THR A 91 -2.52 -0.60 13.00
N ILE A 92 -2.40 -0.23 14.29
CA ILE A 92 -3.52 0.32 15.06
C ILE A 92 -4.03 1.62 14.42
N GLY A 93 -3.14 2.54 14.05
CA GLY A 93 -3.51 3.78 13.35
C GLY A 93 -4.28 3.50 12.05
N MET A 94 -3.79 2.56 11.24
CA MET A 94 -4.45 2.13 9.99
C MET A 94 -5.83 1.51 10.24
N MET A 95 -5.98 0.66 11.27
CA MET A 95 -7.26 0.04 11.62
C MET A 95 -8.29 1.06 12.11
N ILE A 96 -7.86 2.08 12.87
CA ILE A 96 -8.71 3.21 13.26
C ILE A 96 -9.16 3.98 12.03
N MET A 97 -8.21 4.37 11.18
CA MET A 97 -8.44 5.16 9.98
C MET A 97 -9.47 4.52 9.03
N VAL A 98 -9.39 3.20 8.81
CA VAL A 98 -10.31 2.46 7.93
C VAL A 98 -11.72 2.38 8.49
N SER A 99 -11.88 2.38 9.82
CA SER A 99 -13.19 2.37 10.49
C SER A 99 -13.70 3.77 10.82
N ALA A 100 -12.92 4.82 10.61
CA ALA A 100 -13.26 6.17 11.03
C ALA A 100 -14.49 6.71 10.29
N ASN A 101 -15.47 7.19 11.03
CA ASN A 101 -16.68 7.86 10.54
C ASN A 101 -16.79 9.30 11.08
N ASP A 102 -15.68 9.82 11.60
CA ASP A 102 -15.57 11.14 12.18
C ASP A 102 -14.24 11.78 11.77
N LEU A 103 -14.24 13.08 11.46
CA LEU A 103 -13.06 13.81 10.98
C LEU A 103 -11.89 13.76 11.96
N ILE A 104 -12.15 13.78 13.27
CA ILE A 104 -11.13 13.72 14.31
C ILE A 104 -10.53 12.30 14.36
N ALA A 105 -11.38 11.26 14.27
CA ALA A 105 -10.93 9.88 14.24
C ALA A 105 -10.06 9.59 13.00
N ILE A 106 -10.41 10.16 11.83
CA ILE A 106 -9.59 10.12 10.60
C ILE A 106 -8.21 10.70 10.88
N PHE A 107 -8.16 11.91 11.45
CA PHE A 107 -6.89 12.60 11.68
C PHE A 107 -6.02 11.84 12.69
N ILE A 108 -6.57 11.40 13.83
CA ILE A 108 -5.82 10.65 14.85
C ILE A 108 -5.27 9.33 14.28
N GLY A 109 -6.09 8.57 13.55
CA GLY A 109 -5.66 7.31 12.94
C GLY A 109 -4.52 7.51 11.95
N LEU A 110 -4.62 8.55 11.11
CA LEU A 110 -3.63 8.89 10.11
C LEU A 110 -2.32 9.39 10.74
N GLU A 111 -2.39 10.21 11.80
CA GLU A 111 -1.18 10.70 12.48
C GLU A 111 -0.48 9.60 13.28
N LEU A 112 -1.22 8.72 13.97
CA LEU A 112 -0.63 7.58 14.65
C LEU A 112 0.16 6.68 13.70
N GLN A 113 -0.40 6.40 12.51
CA GLN A 113 0.32 5.70 11.44
C GLN A 113 1.57 6.50 11.00
N SER A 114 1.41 7.78 10.70
CA SER A 114 2.43 8.60 10.06
C SER A 114 3.66 8.79 10.93
N LEU A 115 3.48 9.15 12.20
CA LEU A 115 4.58 9.34 13.14
C LEU A 115 5.44 8.07 13.29
N THR A 116 4.79 6.90 13.33
CA THR A 116 5.52 5.64 13.40
C THR A 116 6.28 5.33 12.11
N LEU A 117 5.71 5.65 10.94
CA LEU A 117 6.38 5.46 9.65
C LEU A 117 7.61 6.37 9.49
N TYR A 118 7.58 7.61 9.99
CA TYR A 118 8.73 8.51 9.96
C TYR A 118 9.90 7.95 10.75
N VAL A 119 9.64 7.41 11.95
CA VAL A 119 10.66 6.75 12.77
C VAL A 119 11.21 5.49 12.09
N LEU A 120 10.34 4.69 11.47
CA LEU A 120 10.76 3.49 10.75
C LEU A 120 11.66 3.81 9.56
N ALA A 121 11.39 4.90 8.82
CA ALA A 121 12.23 5.32 7.69
C ALA A 121 13.66 5.65 8.14
N ALA A 122 13.83 6.29 9.31
CA ALA A 122 15.11 6.65 9.91
C ALA A 122 15.70 5.58 10.83
N LEU A 123 15.21 4.33 10.77
CA LEU A 123 15.55 3.29 11.76
C LEU A 123 17.04 2.97 11.81
N ASN A 124 17.72 2.94 10.66
CA ASN A 124 19.17 2.75 10.60
C ASN A 124 19.90 4.09 10.73
N ARG A 125 20.07 4.56 11.98
CA ARG A 125 20.64 5.88 12.32
C ARG A 125 22.07 6.09 11.82
N ASN A 126 22.83 5.00 11.65
CA ASN A 126 24.23 5.05 11.23
C ASN A 126 24.38 5.11 9.70
N HIS A 127 23.29 4.98 8.96
CA HIS A 127 23.28 5.00 7.50
C HIS A 127 22.72 6.34 7.00
N LEU A 128 23.53 7.11 6.30
CA LEU A 128 23.19 8.47 5.86
C LEU A 128 21.91 8.50 5.04
N ALA A 129 21.75 7.57 4.09
CA ALA A 129 20.56 7.49 3.24
C ALA A 129 19.28 7.22 4.05
N SER A 130 19.33 6.41 5.12
CA SER A 130 18.18 6.16 5.99
C SER A 130 17.79 7.39 6.81
N SER A 131 18.78 8.13 7.32
CA SER A 131 18.55 9.37 8.06
C SER A 131 17.97 10.46 7.15
N GLU A 132 18.48 10.59 5.92
CA GLU A 132 17.96 11.51 4.90
C GLU A 132 16.52 11.13 4.49
N ALA A 133 16.26 9.84 4.27
CA ALA A 133 14.92 9.31 3.96
C ALA A 133 13.91 9.66 5.06
N GLY A 134 14.28 9.44 6.33
CA GLY A 134 13.44 9.80 7.46
C GLY A 134 13.15 11.28 7.56
N LEU A 135 14.18 12.13 7.39
CA LEU A 135 14.03 13.58 7.42
C LEU A 135 13.13 14.10 6.29
N LYS A 136 13.36 13.65 5.04
CA LYS A 136 12.51 14.00 3.88
C LYS A 136 11.06 13.58 4.11
N TYR A 137 10.85 12.37 4.60
CA TYR A 137 9.50 11.83 4.84
C TYR A 137 8.78 12.61 5.95
N PHE A 138 9.50 12.94 7.04
CA PHE A 138 8.94 13.72 8.14
C PHE A 138 8.55 15.13 7.70
N LEU A 139 9.47 15.89 7.05
CA LEU A 139 9.20 17.29 6.67
C LEU A 139 8.04 17.39 5.67
N LEU A 140 8.07 16.58 4.61
CA LEU A 140 6.99 16.59 3.61
C LEU A 140 5.69 16.02 4.17
N GLY A 141 5.79 15.03 5.07
CA GLY A 141 4.65 14.45 5.73
C GLY A 141 3.97 15.41 6.71
N ALA A 142 4.73 16.17 7.49
CA ALA A 142 4.19 17.19 8.39
C ALA A 142 3.43 18.28 7.61
N LEU A 143 4.00 18.73 6.47
CA LEU A 143 3.30 19.66 5.58
C LEU A 143 1.99 19.07 5.07
N SER A 144 2.00 17.83 4.61
CA SER A 144 0.80 17.12 4.12
C SER A 144 -0.26 16.97 5.21
N SER A 145 0.14 16.65 6.44
CA SER A 145 -0.77 16.57 7.59
C SER A 145 -1.38 17.91 7.94
N GLY A 146 -0.60 19.01 7.81
CA GLY A 146 -1.10 20.37 7.96
C GLY A 146 -2.18 20.71 6.92
N LEU A 147 -1.94 20.37 5.64
CA LEU A 147 -2.94 20.56 4.55
C LEU A 147 -4.21 19.74 4.82
N LEU A 148 -4.06 18.48 5.24
CA LEU A 148 -5.19 17.63 5.58
C LEU A 148 -6.01 18.22 6.73
N LEU A 149 -5.36 18.61 7.83
CA LEU A 149 -6.04 19.19 9.00
C LEU A 149 -6.75 20.49 8.63
N PHE A 150 -6.12 21.34 7.81
CA PHE A 150 -6.74 22.55 7.30
C PHE A 150 -8.00 22.23 6.49
N GLY A 151 -7.95 21.22 5.59
CA GLY A 151 -9.11 20.77 4.84
C GLY A 151 -10.24 20.24 5.75
N LEU A 152 -9.93 19.43 6.77
CA LEU A 152 -10.91 18.95 7.74
C LEU A 152 -11.55 20.11 8.53
N SER A 153 -10.76 21.14 8.90
CA SER A 153 -11.26 22.35 9.56
C SER A 153 -12.20 23.13 8.67
N TYR A 154 -11.93 23.25 7.36
CA TYR A 154 -12.83 23.87 6.38
C TYR A 154 -14.17 23.11 6.29
N ILE A 155 -14.11 21.79 6.16
CA ILE A 155 -15.33 20.96 6.09
C ILE A 155 -16.17 21.16 7.37
N TYR A 156 -15.55 21.12 8.54
CA TYR A 156 -16.22 21.40 9.79
C TYR A 156 -16.83 22.82 9.83
N GLY A 157 -16.08 23.83 9.38
CA GLY A 157 -16.53 25.21 9.36
C GLY A 157 -17.78 25.43 8.50
N PHE A 158 -17.93 24.71 7.37
CA PHE A 158 -19.07 24.82 6.47
C PHE A 158 -20.24 23.89 6.81
N THR A 159 -19.99 22.78 7.51
CA THR A 159 -21.03 21.78 7.84
C THR A 159 -21.46 21.80 9.32
N GLY A 160 -20.62 22.34 10.21
CA GLY A 160 -20.84 22.33 11.66
C GLY A 160 -20.75 20.94 12.29
N ASN A 161 -20.35 19.90 11.55
CA ASN A 161 -20.33 18.51 11.99
C ASN A 161 -18.97 17.87 11.74
N THR A 162 -18.60 16.92 12.62
CA THR A 162 -17.40 16.06 12.42
C THR A 162 -17.74 14.67 11.92
N ASN A 163 -18.97 14.19 12.13
CA ASN A 163 -19.43 12.87 11.73
C ASN A 163 -19.77 12.85 10.23
N LEU A 164 -19.21 11.88 9.46
CA LEU A 164 -19.39 11.79 8.01
C LEU A 164 -20.86 11.63 7.58
N ASN A 165 -21.65 10.86 8.33
CA ASN A 165 -23.07 10.68 8.02
C ASN A 165 -23.86 11.97 8.23
N LEU A 166 -23.51 12.80 9.22
CA LEU A 166 -24.15 14.11 9.42
C LEU A 166 -23.65 15.13 8.39
N ILE A 167 -22.37 15.05 8.01
CA ILE A 167 -21.83 15.89 6.93
C ILE A 167 -22.61 15.63 5.66
N SER A 168 -22.83 14.38 5.26
CA SER A 168 -23.53 14.04 4.02
C SER A 168 -24.93 14.66 3.93
N THR A 169 -25.64 14.82 5.05
CA THR A 169 -26.98 15.46 5.06
C THR A 169 -26.94 16.98 4.92
N THR A 170 -25.78 17.62 5.11
CA THR A 170 -25.62 19.08 5.04
C THR A 170 -24.90 19.55 3.78
N VAL A 171 -24.33 18.60 3.02
CA VAL A 171 -23.57 18.89 1.80
C VAL A 171 -24.53 19.35 0.70
N THR A 172 -24.19 20.49 0.06
CA THR A 172 -24.89 21.01 -1.12
C THR A 172 -23.91 21.20 -2.28
N SER A 173 -24.33 20.85 -3.48
CA SER A 173 -23.54 21.08 -4.68
C SER A 173 -23.25 22.57 -4.89
N GLY A 174 -22.03 22.88 -5.41
CA GLY A 174 -21.62 24.24 -5.72
C GLY A 174 -21.11 25.06 -4.51
N ASN A 175 -21.00 24.50 -3.32
CA ASN A 175 -20.38 25.19 -2.18
C ASN A 175 -18.84 25.19 -2.34
N ILE A 176 -18.30 26.30 -2.83
CA ILE A 176 -16.86 26.47 -3.12
C ILE A 176 -16.00 26.23 -1.87
N GLY A 177 -16.42 26.69 -0.70
CA GLY A 177 -15.67 26.50 0.53
C GLY A 177 -15.55 25.02 0.92
N LEU A 178 -16.61 24.24 0.74
CA LEU A 178 -16.62 22.80 0.96
C LEU A 178 -15.72 22.07 -0.03
N ILE A 179 -15.78 22.45 -1.31
CA ILE A 179 -14.91 21.88 -2.38
C ILE A 179 -13.43 22.16 -2.06
N ILE A 180 -13.08 23.36 -1.62
CA ILE A 180 -11.72 23.69 -1.17
C ILE A 180 -11.29 22.76 -0.03
N GLY A 181 -12.15 22.55 0.97
CA GLY A 181 -11.88 21.61 2.05
C GLY A 181 -11.58 20.21 1.56
N ILE A 182 -12.39 19.69 0.63
CA ILE A 182 -12.20 18.37 0.00
C ILE A 182 -10.87 18.30 -0.77
N VAL A 183 -10.50 19.33 -1.54
CA VAL A 183 -9.21 19.41 -2.26
C VAL A 183 -8.04 19.28 -1.29
N PHE A 184 -8.06 19.99 -0.16
CA PHE A 184 -7.00 19.92 0.84
C PHE A 184 -6.93 18.54 1.50
N VAL A 185 -8.05 17.92 1.85
CA VAL A 185 -8.07 16.55 2.41
C VAL A 185 -7.57 15.55 1.37
N CYS A 186 -8.04 15.63 0.12
CA CYS A 186 -7.56 14.79 -0.97
C CYS A 186 -6.06 14.96 -1.21
N SER A 187 -5.50 16.17 -1.08
CA SER A 187 -4.06 16.42 -1.19
C SER A 187 -3.28 15.68 -0.08
N GLY A 188 -3.77 15.71 1.16
CA GLY A 188 -3.20 14.97 2.27
C GLY A 188 -3.25 13.45 2.06
N ILE A 189 -4.38 12.91 1.62
CA ILE A 189 -4.53 11.49 1.30
C ILE A 189 -3.64 11.12 0.10
N ALA A 190 -3.57 11.95 -0.94
CA ALA A 190 -2.73 11.75 -2.11
C ALA A 190 -1.25 11.63 -1.74
N PHE A 191 -0.77 12.42 -0.78
CA PHE A 191 0.57 12.27 -0.22
C PHE A 191 0.76 10.89 0.43
N LYS A 192 -0.19 10.42 1.23
CA LYS A 192 -0.08 9.13 1.94
C LYS A 192 -0.10 7.93 0.97
N VAL A 193 -0.86 7.99 -0.11
CA VAL A 193 -0.85 6.95 -1.15
C VAL A 193 0.26 7.14 -2.18
N SER A 194 0.99 8.25 -2.14
CA SER A 194 2.03 8.62 -3.13
C SER A 194 1.48 8.94 -4.51
N ALA A 195 0.29 9.54 -4.61
CA ALA A 195 -0.24 9.98 -5.90
C ALA A 195 0.44 11.27 -6.39
N VAL A 196 0.62 11.42 -7.70
CA VAL A 196 1.18 12.63 -8.32
C VAL A 196 0.16 13.77 -8.19
N PRO A 197 0.58 14.99 -7.78
CA PRO A 197 1.96 15.47 -7.62
C PRO A 197 2.59 15.25 -6.23
N PHE A 198 1.89 14.67 -5.27
CA PHE A 198 2.32 14.52 -3.88
C PHE A 198 3.23 13.29 -3.62
N HIS A 199 3.86 12.75 -4.66
CA HIS A 199 4.65 11.52 -4.66
C HIS A 199 6.15 11.72 -4.36
N MET A 200 6.65 12.95 -4.30
CA MET A 200 8.09 13.28 -4.34
C MET A 200 8.94 12.59 -3.27
N TRP A 201 8.34 12.24 -2.13
CA TRP A 201 9.03 11.55 -1.05
C TRP A 201 9.32 10.07 -1.35
N THR A 202 8.47 9.42 -2.15
CA THR A 202 8.41 7.96 -2.26
C THR A 202 9.67 7.33 -2.86
N PRO A 203 10.24 7.81 -3.97
CA PRO A 203 11.44 7.20 -4.54
C PRO A 203 12.65 7.25 -3.60
N ASP A 204 12.88 8.39 -2.97
CA ASP A 204 14.03 8.61 -2.08
C ASP A 204 13.88 7.83 -0.77
N VAL A 205 12.67 7.78 -0.21
CA VAL A 205 12.39 7.05 1.03
C VAL A 205 12.43 5.54 0.80
N TYR A 206 11.94 5.05 -0.35
CA TYR A 206 12.01 3.61 -0.65
C TYR A 206 13.44 3.13 -0.86
N GLU A 207 14.28 3.94 -1.51
CA GLU A 207 15.69 3.62 -1.72
C GLU A 207 16.49 3.70 -0.42
N GLY A 208 16.30 4.77 0.38
CA GLY A 208 17.10 5.04 1.58
C GLY A 208 16.69 4.24 2.81
N ALA A 209 15.42 3.88 2.97
CA ALA A 209 14.95 3.09 4.11
C ALA A 209 15.42 1.62 4.02
N PRO A 210 15.59 0.92 5.17
CA PRO A 210 15.83 -0.51 5.17
C PRO A 210 14.74 -1.28 4.41
N THR A 211 15.10 -2.29 3.65
CA THR A 211 14.17 -3.00 2.75
C THR A 211 12.91 -3.56 3.43
N PRO A 212 12.92 -4.09 4.68
CA PRO A 212 11.70 -4.49 5.38
C PRO A 212 10.75 -3.31 5.67
N VAL A 213 11.31 -2.11 5.91
CA VAL A 213 10.54 -0.87 6.08
C VAL A 213 9.92 -0.44 4.75
N THR A 214 10.71 -0.46 3.67
CA THR A 214 10.23 -0.16 2.32
C THR A 214 9.10 -1.11 1.91
N ALA A 215 9.23 -2.40 2.21
CA ALA A 215 8.18 -3.38 2.00
C ALA A 215 6.89 -2.98 2.74
N PHE A 216 6.99 -2.63 4.02
CA PHE A 216 5.83 -2.19 4.80
C PHE A 216 5.16 -0.97 4.19
N PHE A 217 5.93 0.05 3.77
CA PHE A 217 5.41 1.26 3.12
C PHE A 217 4.66 0.97 1.82
N ALA A 218 5.12 -0.01 1.06
CA ALA A 218 4.47 -0.43 -0.18
C ALA A 218 3.15 -1.20 0.04
N LEU A 219 2.98 -1.82 1.20
CA LEU A 219 1.88 -2.76 1.49
C LEU A 219 0.74 -2.08 2.27
N ALA A 220 0.77 -2.19 3.59
CA ALA A 220 -0.35 -1.85 4.47
C ALA A 220 -0.75 -0.36 4.46
N PRO A 221 0.16 0.63 4.51
CA PRO A 221 -0.21 2.04 4.54
C PRO A 221 -0.98 2.51 3.31
N LYS A 222 -0.66 1.98 2.13
CA LYS A 222 -1.35 2.34 0.89
C LYS A 222 -2.75 1.77 0.83
N VAL A 223 -2.93 0.53 1.24
CA VAL A 223 -4.24 -0.11 1.35
C VAL A 223 -5.13 0.69 2.31
N ALA A 224 -4.60 1.06 3.47
CA ALA A 224 -5.34 1.82 4.47
C ALA A 224 -5.72 3.23 3.99
N ALA A 225 -4.80 3.96 3.35
CA ALA A 225 -5.07 5.31 2.87
C ALA A 225 -6.05 5.34 1.68
N LEU A 226 -6.00 4.34 0.77
CA LEU A 226 -6.99 4.20 -0.29
C LEU A 226 -8.37 3.84 0.28
N ALA A 227 -8.43 2.97 1.27
CA ALA A 227 -9.70 2.65 1.94
C ALA A 227 -10.28 3.86 2.69
N LEU A 228 -9.43 4.68 3.32
CA LEU A 228 -9.85 5.96 3.89
C LEU A 228 -10.44 6.88 2.81
N ALA A 229 -9.79 7.00 1.65
CA ALA A 229 -10.29 7.81 0.55
C ALA A 229 -11.68 7.36 0.09
N VAL A 230 -11.91 6.04 -0.02
CA VAL A 230 -13.23 5.47 -0.33
C VAL A 230 -14.25 5.91 0.71
N ARG A 231 -13.99 5.64 1.99
CA ARG A 231 -14.94 5.96 3.07
C ARG A 231 -15.22 7.45 3.15
N PHE A 232 -14.19 8.29 3.12
CA PHE A 232 -14.32 9.74 3.22
C PHE A 232 -15.16 10.32 2.07
N LEU A 233 -14.86 9.94 0.82
CA LEU A 233 -15.52 10.52 -0.35
C LEU A 233 -16.92 9.93 -0.58
N VAL A 234 -17.07 8.61 -0.43
CA VAL A 234 -18.35 7.96 -0.76
C VAL A 234 -19.38 8.18 0.35
N VAL A 235 -18.99 8.06 1.63
CA VAL A 235 -19.93 8.26 2.75
C VAL A 235 -20.20 9.74 3.00
N GLY A 236 -19.13 10.55 3.06
CA GLY A 236 -19.27 11.97 3.42
C GLY A 236 -19.77 12.87 2.30
N PHE A 237 -19.45 12.53 1.03
CA PHE A 237 -19.63 13.42 -0.11
C PHE A 237 -20.21 12.72 -1.35
N GLY A 238 -20.97 11.64 -1.16
CA GLY A 238 -21.61 10.88 -2.26
C GLY A 238 -22.50 11.75 -3.14
N ASP A 239 -23.27 12.66 -2.55
CA ASP A 239 -24.22 13.55 -3.27
C ASP A 239 -23.53 14.58 -4.17
N ILE A 240 -22.25 14.89 -3.94
CA ILE A 240 -21.43 15.78 -4.79
C ILE A 240 -20.31 15.02 -5.49
N SER A 241 -20.57 13.78 -5.87
CA SER A 241 -19.60 12.89 -6.50
C SER A 241 -18.94 13.50 -7.74
N PHE A 242 -19.67 14.28 -8.53
CA PHE A 242 -19.12 14.94 -9.71
C PHE A 242 -17.97 15.90 -9.38
N ASP A 243 -18.03 16.61 -8.25
CA ASP A 243 -17.04 17.62 -7.88
C ASP A 243 -15.70 16.96 -7.47
N TRP A 244 -15.74 15.96 -6.59
CA TRP A 244 -14.50 15.29 -6.16
C TRP A 244 -13.97 14.27 -7.18
N GLN A 245 -14.81 13.75 -8.06
CA GLN A 245 -14.42 12.83 -9.12
C GLN A 245 -13.32 13.41 -10.01
N GLN A 246 -13.43 14.71 -10.37
CA GLN A 246 -12.44 15.41 -11.19
C GLN A 246 -11.05 15.43 -10.54
N ILE A 247 -11.00 15.59 -9.21
CA ILE A 247 -9.76 15.57 -8.44
C ILE A 247 -9.12 14.17 -8.52
N ILE A 248 -9.92 13.13 -8.32
CA ILE A 248 -9.43 11.74 -8.34
C ILE A 248 -9.00 11.33 -9.75
N ILE A 249 -9.72 11.74 -10.79
CA ILE A 249 -9.35 11.53 -12.20
C ILE A 249 -7.98 12.16 -12.48
N PHE A 250 -7.78 13.42 -12.08
CA PHE A 250 -6.49 14.10 -12.26
C PHE A 250 -5.35 13.37 -11.55
N LEU A 251 -5.51 13.02 -10.26
CA LEU A 251 -4.51 12.29 -9.49
C LEU A 251 -4.19 10.92 -10.12
N SER A 252 -5.20 10.23 -10.63
CA SER A 252 -5.06 8.94 -11.29
C SER A 252 -4.26 9.05 -12.59
N LEU A 253 -4.67 9.94 -13.52
CA LEU A 253 -4.00 10.17 -14.80
C LEU A 253 -2.55 10.59 -14.60
N ALA A 254 -2.32 11.61 -13.75
CA ALA A 254 -0.99 12.12 -13.48
C ALA A 254 -0.07 11.02 -12.90
N SER A 255 -0.59 10.17 -12.00
CA SER A 255 0.17 9.09 -11.37
C SER A 255 0.53 7.99 -12.37
N MET A 256 -0.41 7.56 -13.21
CA MET A 256 -0.16 6.54 -14.21
C MET A 256 0.88 6.99 -15.25
N ILE A 257 0.69 8.19 -15.80
CA ILE A 257 1.58 8.71 -16.86
C ILE A 257 2.98 8.97 -16.29
N PHE A 258 3.08 9.74 -15.22
CA PHE A 258 4.38 10.11 -14.67
C PHE A 258 5.18 8.89 -14.22
N ALA A 259 4.57 7.96 -13.50
CA ALA A 259 5.24 6.77 -13.00
C ALA A 259 5.73 5.86 -14.14
N ALA A 260 4.93 5.69 -15.21
CA ALA A 260 5.30 4.87 -16.35
C ALA A 260 6.61 5.33 -16.99
N PHE A 261 6.80 6.63 -17.20
CA PHE A 261 8.03 7.17 -17.79
C PHE A 261 9.19 7.24 -16.78
N ALA A 262 8.93 7.66 -15.54
CA ALA A 262 9.99 7.81 -14.53
C ALA A 262 10.63 6.46 -14.13
N ALA A 263 9.87 5.37 -14.13
CA ALA A 263 10.36 4.02 -13.83
C ALA A 263 11.38 3.50 -14.87
N ILE A 264 11.29 3.93 -16.14
CA ILE A 264 12.17 3.46 -17.23
C ILE A 264 13.65 3.76 -16.93
N ALA A 265 13.95 4.90 -16.33
CA ALA A 265 15.32 5.35 -16.09
C ALA A 265 15.95 4.73 -14.83
N GLN A 266 15.19 4.00 -14.00
CA GLN A 266 15.69 3.53 -12.72
C GLN A 266 16.66 2.36 -12.85
N LYS A 267 17.73 2.40 -12.03
CA LYS A 267 18.75 1.35 -11.93
C LYS A 267 18.63 0.56 -10.63
N ASN A 268 18.24 1.21 -9.55
CA ASN A 268 17.97 0.58 -8.24
C ASN A 268 16.58 -0.07 -8.25
N ILE A 269 16.49 -1.33 -7.79
CA ILE A 269 15.24 -2.09 -7.82
C ILE A 269 14.20 -1.55 -6.82
N LYS A 270 14.61 -1.05 -5.66
CA LYS A 270 13.68 -0.44 -4.68
C LYS A 270 13.08 0.86 -5.25
N ARG A 271 13.90 1.67 -5.92
CA ARG A 271 13.45 2.89 -6.58
C ARG A 271 12.54 2.61 -7.77
N LEU A 272 12.82 1.55 -8.54
CA LEU A 272 11.92 1.05 -9.58
C LEU A 272 10.56 0.65 -8.96
N MET A 273 10.56 -0.10 -7.84
CA MET A 273 9.33 -0.49 -7.15
C MET A 273 8.58 0.71 -6.55
N ALA A 274 9.27 1.78 -6.19
CA ALA A 274 8.64 3.04 -5.76
C ALA A 274 7.79 3.64 -6.89
N TYR A 275 8.38 3.82 -8.09
CA TYR A 275 7.63 4.33 -9.25
C TYR A 275 6.55 3.36 -9.72
N SER A 276 6.82 2.05 -9.72
CA SER A 276 5.82 1.01 -9.94
C SER A 276 4.61 1.22 -9.02
N SER A 277 4.86 1.41 -7.74
CA SER A 277 3.83 1.60 -6.72
C SER A 277 3.02 2.89 -6.93
N ILE A 278 3.64 4.00 -7.39
CA ILE A 278 2.94 5.24 -7.77
C ILE A 278 1.97 4.96 -8.94
N GLY A 279 2.42 4.24 -9.98
CA GLY A 279 1.58 3.84 -11.10
C GLY A 279 0.41 2.94 -10.68
N HIS A 280 0.67 1.95 -9.80
CA HIS A 280 -0.38 1.08 -9.27
C HIS A 280 -1.42 1.82 -8.43
N VAL A 281 -1.03 2.84 -7.66
CA VAL A 281 -1.97 3.75 -7.00
C VAL A 281 -2.82 4.48 -8.03
N GLY A 282 -2.23 4.94 -9.15
CA GLY A 282 -2.99 5.54 -10.25
C GLY A 282 -4.10 4.63 -10.78
N TYR A 283 -3.82 3.33 -11.00
CA TYR A 283 -4.85 2.36 -11.39
C TYR A 283 -5.91 2.15 -10.29
N ALA A 284 -5.50 2.04 -9.04
CA ALA A 284 -6.42 1.88 -7.91
C ALA A 284 -7.39 3.08 -7.80
N LEU A 285 -6.91 4.31 -8.03
CA LEU A 285 -7.72 5.52 -8.03
C LEU A 285 -8.79 5.54 -9.12
N ILE A 286 -8.64 4.79 -10.24
CA ILE A 286 -9.70 4.63 -11.24
C ILE A 286 -10.94 4.00 -10.59
N GLY A 287 -10.77 2.93 -9.79
CA GLY A 287 -11.88 2.28 -9.11
C GLY A 287 -12.62 3.22 -8.15
N LEU A 288 -11.90 4.12 -7.46
CA LEU A 288 -12.50 5.16 -6.62
C LEU A 288 -13.22 6.22 -7.48
N ALA A 289 -12.61 6.65 -8.60
CA ALA A 289 -13.18 7.65 -9.49
C ALA A 289 -14.53 7.23 -10.08
N CYS A 290 -14.80 5.93 -10.22
CA CYS A 290 -16.09 5.43 -10.68
C CYS A 290 -17.24 5.80 -9.72
N GLY A 291 -17.01 5.91 -8.42
CA GLY A 291 -18.03 6.27 -7.43
C GLY A 291 -19.18 5.27 -7.32
N THR A 292 -19.00 4.02 -7.76
CA THR A 292 -20.01 2.96 -7.82
C THR A 292 -19.59 1.73 -7.04
N ALA A 293 -20.54 0.89 -6.64
CA ALA A 293 -20.26 -0.39 -5.95
C ALA A 293 -19.28 -1.26 -6.75
N GLN A 294 -19.42 -1.31 -8.07
CA GLN A 294 -18.53 -2.06 -8.94
C GLN A 294 -17.11 -1.46 -8.98
N GLY A 295 -16.99 -0.14 -9.01
CA GLY A 295 -15.70 0.56 -8.90
C GLY A 295 -14.98 0.21 -7.60
N ILE A 296 -15.68 0.23 -6.47
CA ILE A 296 -15.11 -0.11 -5.16
C ILE A 296 -14.79 -1.59 -5.06
N SER A 297 -15.64 -2.49 -5.58
CA SER A 297 -15.33 -3.90 -5.64
C SER A 297 -14.05 -4.17 -6.45
N SER A 298 -13.91 -3.54 -7.62
CA SER A 298 -12.71 -3.66 -8.45
C SER A 298 -11.46 -3.12 -7.76
N LEU A 299 -11.58 -2.03 -6.98
CA LEU A 299 -10.52 -1.50 -6.13
C LEU A 299 -10.07 -2.53 -5.07
N ILE A 300 -11.00 -3.18 -4.37
CA ILE A 300 -10.67 -4.20 -3.34
C ILE A 300 -9.94 -5.39 -3.98
N ILE A 301 -10.44 -5.90 -5.11
CA ILE A 301 -9.79 -6.97 -5.88
C ILE A 301 -8.36 -6.57 -6.23
N TYR A 302 -8.20 -5.36 -6.76
CA TYR A 302 -6.91 -4.83 -7.18
C TYR A 302 -5.91 -4.71 -6.01
N LEU A 303 -6.36 -4.15 -4.87
CA LEU A 303 -5.53 -4.00 -3.67
C LEU A 303 -5.09 -5.36 -3.10
N THR A 304 -5.97 -6.36 -3.15
CA THR A 304 -5.63 -7.72 -2.69
C THR A 304 -4.54 -8.34 -3.57
N ILE A 305 -4.70 -8.25 -4.89
CA ILE A 305 -3.69 -8.75 -5.85
C ILE A 305 -2.38 -7.97 -5.73
N TYR A 306 -2.46 -6.64 -5.62
CA TYR A 306 -1.31 -5.76 -5.42
C TYR A 306 -0.51 -6.11 -4.16
N LEU A 307 -1.21 -6.39 -3.04
CA LEU A 307 -0.60 -6.81 -1.80
C LEU A 307 0.19 -8.12 -1.98
N ALA A 308 -0.42 -9.13 -2.60
CA ALA A 308 0.21 -10.43 -2.85
C ALA A 308 1.46 -10.30 -3.75
N MET A 309 1.38 -9.52 -4.85
CA MET A 309 2.52 -9.27 -5.73
C MET A 309 3.69 -8.62 -5.00
N ASN A 310 3.42 -7.57 -4.22
CA ASN A 310 4.48 -6.82 -3.55
C ASN A 310 5.09 -7.58 -2.36
N ILE A 311 4.32 -8.38 -1.61
CA ILE A 311 4.88 -9.29 -0.61
C ILE A 311 5.93 -10.20 -1.25
N GLY A 312 5.59 -10.83 -2.38
CA GLY A 312 6.51 -11.70 -3.10
C GLY A 312 7.77 -10.98 -3.60
N VAL A 313 7.59 -9.82 -4.24
CA VAL A 313 8.72 -9.04 -4.79
C VAL A 313 9.66 -8.54 -3.70
N PHE A 314 9.17 -7.95 -2.61
CA PHE A 314 10.04 -7.45 -1.55
C PHE A 314 10.71 -8.57 -0.77
N ALA A 315 10.04 -9.70 -0.55
CA ALA A 315 10.67 -10.89 0.02
C ALA A 315 11.79 -11.44 -0.90
N PHE A 316 11.58 -11.38 -2.24
CA PHE A 316 12.62 -11.73 -3.21
C PHE A 316 13.80 -10.74 -3.15
N ILE A 317 13.55 -9.42 -3.13
CA ILE A 317 14.62 -8.41 -3.02
C ILE A 317 15.48 -8.63 -1.76
N LEU A 318 14.86 -8.98 -0.63
CA LEU A 318 15.58 -9.33 0.59
C LEU A 318 16.39 -10.63 0.47
N SER A 319 16.11 -11.48 -0.51
CA SER A 319 16.89 -12.69 -0.79
C SER A 319 18.12 -12.41 -1.65
N MET A 320 18.25 -11.20 -2.24
CA MET A 320 19.40 -10.79 -3.05
C MET A 320 20.56 -10.38 -2.16
N LYS A 321 21.17 -11.34 -1.47
CA LYS A 321 22.33 -11.12 -0.59
C LYS A 321 23.42 -12.15 -0.78
N ASN A 322 24.67 -11.73 -0.50
CA ASN A 322 25.83 -12.61 -0.45
C ASN A 322 26.73 -12.16 0.73
N LYS A 323 27.08 -13.07 1.62
CA LYS A 323 27.93 -12.83 2.82
C LYS A 323 27.49 -11.64 3.69
N GLY A 324 26.17 -11.37 3.73
CA GLY A 324 25.61 -10.27 4.52
C GLY A 324 25.40 -8.95 3.73
N ASP A 325 26.02 -8.79 2.57
CA ASP A 325 25.83 -7.62 1.72
C ASP A 325 24.59 -7.79 0.85
N TYR A 326 23.75 -6.75 0.78
CA TYR A 326 22.55 -6.70 -0.05
C TYR A 326 22.82 -6.04 -1.39
N PHE A 327 22.28 -6.65 -2.43
CA PHE A 327 22.36 -6.13 -3.80
C PHE A 327 21.02 -5.47 -4.15
N GLU A 328 21.08 -4.23 -4.61
CA GLU A 328 19.87 -3.46 -4.89
C GLU A 328 19.77 -2.95 -6.33
N ASN A 329 20.78 -3.21 -7.17
CA ASN A 329 20.74 -2.82 -8.57
C ASN A 329 20.10 -3.90 -9.44
N ILE A 330 19.36 -3.47 -10.46
CA ILE A 330 18.76 -4.39 -11.44
C ILE A 330 19.82 -5.21 -12.15
N SER A 331 21.00 -4.60 -12.43
CA SER A 331 22.15 -5.30 -13.05
C SER A 331 22.70 -6.46 -12.22
N ASP A 332 22.45 -6.46 -10.91
CA ASP A 332 22.95 -7.53 -10.02
C ASP A 332 22.18 -8.84 -10.22
N LEU A 333 20.98 -8.77 -10.83
CA LEU A 333 20.18 -9.94 -11.22
C LEU A 333 20.66 -10.63 -12.49
N ALA A 334 21.71 -10.12 -13.15
CA ALA A 334 22.19 -10.65 -14.42
C ALA A 334 22.51 -12.15 -14.33
N GLY A 335 21.92 -12.94 -15.22
CA GLY A 335 22.17 -14.36 -15.32
C GLY A 335 21.71 -15.22 -14.13
N LEU A 336 20.82 -14.69 -13.26
CA LEU A 336 20.28 -15.41 -12.11
C LEU A 336 19.66 -16.76 -12.49
N TYR A 337 19.10 -16.87 -13.69
CA TYR A 337 18.52 -18.12 -14.21
C TYR A 337 19.53 -19.29 -14.20
N LYS A 338 20.82 -19.04 -14.44
CA LYS A 338 21.84 -20.08 -14.48
C LYS A 338 22.16 -20.67 -13.09
N THR A 339 22.05 -19.85 -12.05
CA THR A 339 22.40 -20.26 -10.67
C THR A 339 21.17 -20.66 -9.85
N HIS A 340 20.05 -19.96 -10.04
CA HIS A 340 18.83 -20.12 -9.25
C HIS A 340 17.58 -20.12 -10.14
N PRO A 341 17.36 -21.16 -10.99
CA PRO A 341 16.27 -21.17 -11.98
C PRO A 341 14.87 -21.08 -11.34
N TYR A 342 14.66 -21.72 -10.18
CA TYR A 342 13.39 -21.67 -9.47
C TYR A 342 13.01 -20.23 -9.05
N TYR A 343 13.94 -19.50 -8.42
CA TYR A 343 13.68 -18.13 -7.97
C TYR A 343 13.58 -17.16 -9.15
N SER A 344 14.27 -17.43 -10.25
CA SER A 344 14.12 -16.68 -11.49
C SER A 344 12.72 -16.82 -12.08
N LEU A 345 12.13 -18.02 -11.99
CA LEU A 345 10.74 -18.25 -12.40
C LEU A 345 9.77 -17.47 -11.48
N LEU A 346 9.96 -17.50 -10.17
CA LEU A 346 9.09 -16.81 -9.21
C LEU A 346 9.08 -15.29 -9.43
N ILE A 347 10.27 -14.67 -9.57
CA ILE A 347 10.32 -13.22 -9.83
C ILE A 347 9.74 -12.89 -11.21
N THR A 348 9.87 -13.75 -12.19
CA THR A 348 9.26 -13.58 -13.51
C THR A 348 7.74 -13.58 -13.43
N ILE A 349 7.14 -14.48 -12.64
CA ILE A 349 5.70 -14.49 -12.37
C ILE A 349 5.26 -13.16 -11.75
N PHE A 350 6.00 -12.64 -10.76
CA PHE A 350 5.68 -11.36 -10.15
C PHE A 350 5.80 -10.19 -11.15
N MET A 351 6.88 -10.13 -11.93
CA MET A 351 7.08 -9.05 -12.90
C MET A 351 6.04 -9.08 -14.03
N PHE A 352 5.68 -10.25 -14.55
CA PHE A 352 4.61 -10.38 -15.53
C PHE A 352 3.24 -10.01 -14.94
N SER A 353 2.98 -10.38 -13.69
CA SER A 353 1.74 -10.01 -13.00
C SER A 353 1.64 -8.49 -12.78
N LEU A 354 2.71 -7.83 -12.33
CA LEU A 354 2.77 -6.38 -12.19
C LEU A 354 2.60 -5.65 -13.54
N ALA A 355 3.19 -6.18 -14.61
CA ALA A 355 2.98 -5.69 -15.97
C ALA A 355 1.51 -5.81 -16.41
N GLY A 356 0.78 -6.79 -15.88
CA GLY A 356 -0.59 -7.09 -16.28
C GLY A 356 -0.68 -8.00 -17.50
N ILE A 357 0.21 -8.99 -17.60
CA ILE A 357 0.23 -9.96 -18.71
C ILE A 357 -0.66 -11.16 -18.35
N PRO A 358 -1.63 -11.52 -19.24
CA PRO A 358 -2.42 -12.74 -19.05
C PRO A 358 -1.51 -14.00 -19.03
N PRO A 359 -1.85 -15.05 -18.29
CA PRO A 359 -3.07 -15.27 -17.50
C PRO A 359 -2.95 -14.92 -16.01
N LEU A 360 -2.02 -14.05 -15.60
CA LEU A 360 -1.71 -13.79 -14.19
C LEU A 360 -2.73 -12.84 -13.52
N ALA A 361 -2.81 -12.90 -12.18
CA ALA A 361 -3.78 -12.13 -11.39
C ALA A 361 -3.74 -10.62 -11.65
N GLY A 362 -2.55 -10.03 -11.87
CA GLY A 362 -2.40 -8.60 -12.14
C GLY A 362 -3.13 -8.10 -13.38
N PHE A 363 -3.26 -8.96 -14.42
CA PHE A 363 -4.09 -8.67 -15.58
C PHE A 363 -5.57 -8.53 -15.18
N PHE A 364 -6.10 -9.48 -14.42
CA PHE A 364 -7.50 -9.44 -14.00
C PHE A 364 -7.78 -8.26 -13.09
N GLY A 365 -6.86 -7.89 -12.20
CA GLY A 365 -6.99 -6.70 -11.36
C GLY A 365 -7.18 -5.43 -12.19
N LYS A 366 -6.33 -5.21 -13.21
CA LYS A 366 -6.46 -4.08 -14.14
C LYS A 366 -7.75 -4.19 -14.98
N PHE A 367 -8.08 -5.38 -15.47
CA PHE A 367 -9.26 -5.63 -16.29
C PHE A 367 -10.55 -5.23 -15.57
N TYR A 368 -10.76 -5.64 -14.33
CA TYR A 368 -11.95 -5.25 -13.56
C TYR A 368 -12.04 -3.74 -13.33
N ILE A 369 -10.92 -3.08 -13.06
CA ILE A 369 -10.88 -1.61 -12.91
C ILE A 369 -11.26 -0.91 -14.22
N PHE A 370 -10.75 -1.36 -15.35
CA PHE A 370 -11.06 -0.73 -16.66
C PHE A 370 -12.51 -0.97 -17.07
N ILE A 371 -13.07 -2.15 -16.81
CA ILE A 371 -14.50 -2.41 -17.05
C ILE A 371 -15.36 -1.45 -16.21
N ALA A 372 -15.08 -1.34 -14.91
CA ALA A 372 -15.81 -0.42 -14.03
C ALA A 372 -15.73 1.04 -14.52
N ALA A 373 -14.57 1.47 -15.04
CA ALA A 373 -14.41 2.81 -15.61
C ALA A 373 -15.24 3.00 -16.88
N ILE A 374 -15.28 2.02 -17.77
CA ILE A 374 -16.08 2.09 -19.02
C ILE A 374 -17.57 2.16 -18.68
N GLU A 375 -18.05 1.34 -17.76
CA GLU A 375 -19.46 1.32 -17.33
C GLU A 375 -19.87 2.60 -16.58
N SER A 376 -18.90 3.27 -15.94
CA SER A 376 -19.09 4.58 -15.28
C SER A 376 -18.89 5.77 -16.23
N ASN A 377 -18.87 5.57 -17.56
CA ASN A 377 -18.62 6.58 -18.59
C ASN A 377 -17.26 7.30 -18.51
N LEU A 378 -16.25 6.70 -17.85
CA LEU A 378 -14.90 7.22 -17.75
C LEU A 378 -13.96 6.61 -18.81
N MET A 379 -14.43 6.53 -20.06
CA MET A 379 -13.73 5.90 -21.18
C MET A 379 -12.33 6.46 -21.40
N LEU A 380 -12.14 7.78 -21.32
CA LEU A 380 -10.83 8.42 -21.51
C LEU A 380 -9.83 7.95 -20.45
N LEU A 381 -10.29 7.84 -19.20
CA LEU A 381 -9.46 7.37 -18.09
C LEU A 381 -9.02 5.91 -18.30
N ALA A 382 -9.91 5.04 -18.79
CA ALA A 382 -9.61 3.67 -19.13
C ALA A 382 -8.57 3.58 -20.27
N ILE A 383 -8.75 4.35 -21.35
CA ILE A 383 -7.82 4.37 -22.50
C ILE A 383 -6.41 4.79 -22.05
N VAL A 384 -6.29 5.89 -21.32
CA VAL A 384 -4.99 6.38 -20.83
C VAL A 384 -4.37 5.36 -19.88
N GLY A 385 -5.17 4.71 -19.02
CA GLY A 385 -4.72 3.67 -18.12
C GLY A 385 -4.13 2.45 -18.88
N ILE A 386 -4.80 1.99 -19.93
CA ILE A 386 -4.30 0.90 -20.78
C ILE A 386 -2.98 1.29 -21.44
N LEU A 387 -2.89 2.48 -22.04
CA LEU A 387 -1.67 2.98 -22.67
C LEU A 387 -0.50 3.09 -21.66
N ALA A 388 -0.75 3.64 -20.49
CA ALA A 388 0.25 3.71 -19.41
C ALA A 388 0.69 2.31 -18.95
N SER A 389 -0.22 1.32 -18.96
CA SER A 389 0.11 -0.07 -18.63
C SER A 389 1.07 -0.69 -19.66
N VAL A 390 0.87 -0.42 -20.95
CA VAL A 390 1.77 -0.88 -22.02
C VAL A 390 3.17 -0.29 -21.84
N ILE A 391 3.27 1.02 -21.57
CA ILE A 391 4.57 1.67 -21.28
C ILE A 391 5.21 1.04 -20.05
N SER A 392 4.43 0.78 -19.00
CA SER A 392 4.91 0.19 -17.76
C SER A 392 5.45 -1.24 -17.94
N ALA A 393 4.92 -2.00 -18.88
CA ALA A 393 5.41 -3.34 -19.19
C ALA A 393 6.91 -3.34 -19.56
N PHE A 394 7.42 -2.27 -20.17
CA PHE A 394 8.82 -2.17 -20.60
C PHE A 394 9.81 -2.37 -19.45
N TYR A 395 9.65 -1.68 -18.34
CA TYR A 395 10.62 -1.79 -17.25
C TYR A 395 10.51 -3.11 -16.46
N TYR A 396 9.35 -3.75 -16.42
CA TYR A 396 9.22 -5.10 -15.87
C TYR A 396 9.89 -6.14 -16.79
N LEU A 397 9.67 -6.04 -18.10
CA LEU A 397 10.32 -6.90 -19.08
C LEU A 397 11.85 -6.71 -19.09
N ARG A 398 12.34 -5.47 -18.84
CA ARG A 398 13.78 -5.22 -18.69
C ARG A 398 14.38 -6.01 -17.52
N VAL A 399 13.70 -6.10 -16.38
CA VAL A 399 14.16 -6.93 -15.24
C VAL A 399 14.25 -8.39 -15.65
N ILE A 400 13.23 -8.91 -16.35
CA ILE A 400 13.22 -10.29 -16.85
C ILE A 400 14.35 -10.52 -17.87
N LYS A 401 14.54 -9.57 -18.78
CA LYS A 401 15.65 -9.63 -19.76
C LYS A 401 17.01 -9.77 -19.08
N VAL A 402 17.27 -8.99 -18.05
CA VAL A 402 18.52 -9.04 -17.28
C VAL A 402 18.70 -10.41 -16.61
N ILE A 403 17.64 -10.98 -16.04
CA ILE A 403 17.69 -12.28 -15.35
C ILE A 403 18.06 -13.43 -16.30
N TYR A 404 17.49 -13.44 -17.52
CA TYR A 404 17.62 -14.59 -18.43
C TYR A 404 18.69 -14.45 -19.51
N PHE A 405 18.98 -13.23 -19.97
CA PHE A 405 19.82 -13.02 -21.16
C PHE A 405 21.17 -12.37 -20.88
N ASP A 406 21.35 -11.71 -19.75
CA ASP A 406 22.64 -11.10 -19.43
C ASP A 406 23.56 -12.11 -18.72
N GLU A 407 24.89 -11.88 -18.80
CA GLU A 407 25.87 -12.76 -18.20
C GLU A 407 25.87 -12.70 -16.68
N ASN A 408 26.02 -13.86 -16.03
CA ASN A 408 26.02 -13.95 -14.57
C ASN A 408 27.21 -13.23 -13.97
N LYS A 409 26.94 -12.33 -13.00
CA LYS A 409 27.94 -11.55 -12.29
C LYS A 409 28.03 -11.88 -10.80
N ASN A 410 26.92 -12.31 -10.19
CA ASN A 410 26.81 -12.48 -8.75
C ASN A 410 26.25 -13.85 -8.37
N SER A 411 26.67 -14.38 -7.22
CA SER A 411 26.05 -15.52 -6.57
C SER A 411 25.26 -15.04 -5.35
N PHE A 412 24.07 -15.59 -5.12
CA PHE A 412 23.22 -15.23 -3.99
C PHE A 412 23.06 -16.40 -3.02
N GLU A 413 23.19 -16.14 -1.72
CA GLU A 413 23.00 -17.13 -0.64
C GLU A 413 21.64 -16.96 0.07
N GLY A 414 20.97 -15.82 -0.13
CA GLY A 414 19.76 -15.44 0.60
C GLY A 414 18.51 -16.29 0.31
N PHE A 415 18.49 -17.01 -0.81
CA PHE A 415 17.37 -17.85 -1.21
C PHE A 415 17.13 -19.08 -0.31
N ASN A 416 18.07 -19.41 0.55
CA ASN A 416 17.91 -20.51 1.53
C ASN A 416 17.10 -20.10 2.79
N SER A 417 16.65 -18.85 2.91
CA SER A 417 15.88 -18.37 4.06
C SER A 417 14.46 -18.94 4.07
N ARG A 418 14.14 -19.81 5.04
CA ARG A 418 12.79 -20.38 5.21
C ARG A 418 11.73 -19.29 5.42
N SER A 419 12.06 -18.25 6.19
CA SER A 419 11.13 -17.15 6.49
C SER A 419 10.72 -16.37 5.25
N LEU A 420 11.65 -16.09 4.32
CA LEU A 420 11.34 -15.42 3.07
C LEU A 420 10.58 -16.33 2.10
N ASN A 421 10.92 -17.62 2.06
CA ASN A 421 10.24 -18.59 1.22
C ASN A 421 8.76 -18.80 1.60
N ILE A 422 8.42 -18.68 2.90
CA ILE A 422 7.03 -18.67 3.39
C ILE A 422 6.24 -17.47 2.85
N LEU A 423 6.89 -16.39 2.43
CA LEU A 423 6.24 -15.25 1.81
C LEU A 423 6.23 -15.35 0.27
N ILE A 424 7.35 -15.73 -0.34
CA ILE A 424 7.51 -15.78 -1.80
C ILE A 424 6.60 -16.84 -2.42
N ASN A 425 6.63 -18.07 -1.91
CA ASN A 425 5.91 -19.19 -2.53
C ASN A 425 4.39 -19.06 -2.47
N PRO A 426 3.76 -18.75 -1.31
CA PRO A 426 2.32 -18.53 -1.28
C PRO A 426 1.89 -17.32 -2.10
N SER A 427 2.69 -16.25 -2.15
CA SER A 427 2.39 -15.08 -3.00
C SER A 427 2.34 -15.46 -4.48
N ALA A 428 3.33 -16.23 -4.97
CA ALA A 428 3.34 -16.72 -6.35
C ALA A 428 2.17 -17.68 -6.61
N PHE A 429 1.88 -18.57 -5.66
CA PHE A 429 0.75 -19.49 -5.74
C PHE A 429 -0.59 -18.74 -5.82
N LEU A 430 -0.81 -17.72 -5.00
CA LEU A 430 -2.04 -16.90 -5.03
C LEU A 430 -2.23 -16.20 -6.38
N ILE A 431 -1.14 -15.68 -6.98
CA ILE A 431 -1.18 -15.03 -8.28
C ILE A 431 -1.60 -16.02 -9.40
N LEU A 432 -1.11 -17.26 -9.33
CA LEU A 432 -1.47 -18.30 -10.29
C LEU A 432 -2.87 -18.87 -10.02
N ALA A 433 -3.19 -19.12 -8.75
CA ALA A 433 -4.48 -19.69 -8.34
C ALA A 433 -5.65 -18.76 -8.68
N PHE A 434 -5.46 -17.44 -8.59
CA PHE A 434 -6.50 -16.48 -8.96
C PHE A 434 -6.95 -16.62 -10.41
N CYS A 435 -6.06 -16.98 -11.33
CA CYS A 435 -6.41 -17.24 -12.71
C CYS A 435 -7.43 -18.40 -12.85
N VAL A 436 -7.26 -19.44 -12.03
CA VAL A 436 -8.09 -20.64 -12.08
C VAL A 436 -9.41 -20.45 -11.32
N TYR A 437 -9.37 -19.79 -10.16
CA TYR A 437 -10.53 -19.64 -9.29
C TYR A 437 -10.63 -18.23 -8.66
N PRO A 438 -11.10 -17.23 -9.42
CA PRO A 438 -11.27 -15.86 -8.93
C PRO A 438 -12.51 -15.64 -8.06
N VAL A 439 -13.50 -16.56 -8.12
CA VAL A 439 -14.85 -16.42 -7.55
C VAL A 439 -14.85 -15.99 -6.08
N PRO A 440 -14.06 -16.58 -5.16
CA PRO A 440 -14.14 -16.20 -3.75
C PRO A 440 -13.76 -14.74 -3.51
N LEU A 441 -12.70 -14.24 -4.16
CA LEU A 441 -12.27 -12.86 -4.00
C LEU A 441 -13.29 -11.88 -4.58
N ILE A 442 -13.87 -12.21 -5.74
CA ILE A 442 -14.91 -11.39 -6.36
C ILE A 442 -16.14 -11.30 -5.46
N ALA A 443 -16.60 -12.44 -4.90
CA ALA A 443 -17.75 -12.48 -4.02
C ALA A 443 -17.53 -11.64 -2.74
N ILE A 444 -16.37 -11.78 -2.08
CA ILE A 444 -16.02 -11.02 -0.89
C ILE A 444 -15.94 -9.52 -1.22
N SER A 445 -15.35 -9.15 -2.37
CA SER A 445 -15.19 -7.76 -2.77
C SER A 445 -16.52 -7.10 -3.10
N ASN A 446 -17.43 -7.81 -3.78
CA ASN A 446 -18.78 -7.32 -4.08
C ASN A 446 -19.58 -7.13 -2.79
N TYR A 447 -19.51 -8.09 -1.86
CA TYR A 447 -20.20 -7.99 -0.56
C TYR A 447 -19.67 -6.81 0.27
N ALA A 448 -18.34 -6.63 0.30
CA ALA A 448 -17.72 -5.51 0.99
C ALA A 448 -18.08 -4.15 0.36
N ALA A 449 -18.07 -4.04 -0.96
CA ALA A 449 -18.46 -2.83 -1.67
C ALA A 449 -19.94 -2.47 -1.46
N GLY A 450 -20.83 -3.47 -1.37
CA GLY A 450 -22.24 -3.28 -1.11
C GLY A 450 -22.57 -2.64 0.25
N SER A 451 -21.61 -2.54 1.17
CA SER A 451 -21.81 -1.86 2.46
C SER A 451 -21.93 -0.34 2.35
N PHE A 452 -21.66 0.26 1.19
CA PHE A 452 -21.75 1.70 0.95
C PHE A 452 -22.98 2.12 0.15
N PHE A 453 -23.60 1.20 -0.53
CA PHE A 453 -24.73 1.40 -1.45
C PHE A 453 -25.89 0.47 -1.04
#